data_a3e5084f3b633e55d2d7c6d057a79367
#
_entry.id   a3e5084f3b633e55d2d7c6d057a79367
#
_cell.length_a   1.000
_cell.length_b   1.000
_cell.length_c   1.000
_cell.angle_alpha   90.00
_cell.angle_beta   90.00
_cell.angle_gamma   90.00
#
_symmetry.space_group_name_H-M   'P 1'
#
loop_
_entity.id
_entity.type
_entity.pdbx_description
1 polymer ?
#
loop_
_entity_poly.entity_id
_entity_poly.type
_entity_poly.pdbx_seq_one_letter_code
_entity_poly.pdbx_strand_id
1 'polypeptide(L)'
;MIEPVLLEYTNALDEGFKLVPALTIVGMMLLFLGIGFFFRVAAVDDLWVAGRSIGSIENGMAIGANWMSAASYLGVAALIATAGYYGIGFVVGWTTGYFILLIFMAAQFRRFGKYTAPDFVGDRFYSDRARGIAAFTTLVIALVYAIGQGSGMGLMAEYILGTSYEVGVIIFMGVTIAYVALSGMLGATKNMAIQYVILILAFLIGMYAVGFSMGWSTVLPYVEAGPQTAELIDAFHAEFAEPFAVNSFYMWTALVVSLILGTCGLPHVLVRFYTVDNERTARWSTVWGLFFICLLYWGTATYAVFGGLLYSDPVQDTDTAVTLGEVDNFAQMPGADGDALVALTVQLADMPEWLVGLVAAGAVAAALATTAGLFISASSAAAHDIYTNLYKEDATQREQMIVGRTTILAIGILTAIIALNPPALIGEMVAMSFAIAACVFFPVFFLGLWWENATQEGALAGMVTGIIISFGAIANDTAIPMYTGVEGAVSAELATIVPGLASGLVGVPVVFAVIIVVSMVTEDPPEDVKRLVRQCHSPEPMEKLQSAEDAAADDD
;
A
#
# COMPACT_ATOMS: atom_id res chain seq x y z
N MET A 1 22.33 17.65 31.09
CA MET A 1 23.17 16.55 30.57
C MET A 1 22.45 15.72 29.47
N ILE A 2 21.35 16.20 28.98
CA ILE A 2 20.68 15.71 27.74
C ILE A 2 21.32 16.35 26.49
N GLU A 3 22.03 17.48 26.66
CA GLU A 3 22.66 18.25 25.58
C GLU A 3 23.67 17.49 24.71
N PRO A 4 24.57 16.60 25.18
CA PRO A 4 25.55 15.99 24.30
C PRO A 4 24.96 14.95 23.33
N VAL A 5 24.01 14.10 23.75
CA VAL A 5 23.39 13.08 22.90
C VAL A 5 22.40 13.72 21.92
N LEU A 6 21.63 14.71 22.37
CA LEU A 6 20.84 15.56 21.48
C LEU A 6 21.72 16.35 20.51
N LEU A 7 22.90 16.82 20.96
CA LEU A 7 23.86 17.54 20.11
C LEU A 7 24.52 16.60 19.10
N GLU A 8 24.83 15.36 19.44
CA GLU A 8 25.40 14.36 18.53
C GLU A 8 24.34 13.86 17.55
N TYR A 9 23.12 13.69 17.99
CA TYR A 9 21.97 13.36 17.15
C TYR A 9 21.57 14.54 16.25
N THR A 10 21.48 15.76 16.78
CA THR A 10 21.26 16.97 15.97
C THR A 10 22.45 17.26 15.05
N ASN A 11 23.69 16.95 15.44
CA ASN A 11 24.85 17.06 14.58
C ASN A 11 24.82 16.00 13.44
N ALA A 12 24.33 14.78 13.70
CA ALA A 12 24.13 13.78 12.64
C ALA A 12 23.03 14.17 11.66
N LEU A 13 22.04 14.95 12.09
CA LEU A 13 21.00 15.55 11.25
C LEU A 13 21.47 16.88 10.62
N ASP A 14 22.35 17.63 11.26
CA ASP A 14 22.90 18.93 10.81
C ASP A 14 24.13 18.80 9.89
N GLU A 15 24.62 17.60 9.66
CA GLU A 15 25.63 17.33 8.64
C GLU A 15 25.07 17.63 7.26
N GLY A 16 25.05 18.81 6.80
CA GLY A 16 24.59 19.32 5.52
C GLY A 16 24.46 18.31 4.36
N PHE A 17 24.29 18.73 3.14
CA PHE A 17 24.07 17.87 1.97
C PHE A 17 25.10 16.73 1.82
N LYS A 18 24.62 15.47 1.81
CA LYS A 18 25.42 14.24 1.71
C LYS A 18 25.54 13.79 0.26
N LEU A 19 26.71 13.96 -0.32
CA LEU A 19 26.96 13.73 -1.75
C LEU A 19 26.83 12.24 -2.15
N VAL A 20 27.37 11.31 -1.34
CA VAL A 20 27.39 9.88 -1.71
C VAL A 20 25.99 9.27 -1.71
N PRO A 21 25.16 9.45 -0.66
CA PRO A 21 23.74 9.07 -0.68
C PRO A 21 22.97 9.71 -1.84
N ALA A 22 23.21 11.01 -2.11
CA ALA A 22 22.53 11.72 -3.19
C ALA A 22 22.88 11.13 -4.57
N LEU A 23 24.14 10.82 -4.84
CA LEU A 23 24.55 10.19 -6.10
C LEU A 23 23.93 8.80 -6.28
N THR A 24 23.77 8.03 -5.20
CA THR A 24 23.12 6.71 -5.23
C THR A 24 21.65 6.85 -5.62
N ILE A 25 20.91 7.76 -4.98
CA ILE A 25 19.49 8.00 -5.26
C ILE A 25 19.32 8.58 -6.68
N VAL A 26 20.11 9.56 -7.07
CA VAL A 26 20.02 10.17 -8.42
C VAL A 26 20.33 9.12 -9.50
N GLY A 27 21.36 8.29 -9.31
CA GLY A 27 21.68 7.20 -10.24
C GLY A 27 20.54 6.21 -10.42
N MET A 28 19.88 5.84 -9.32
CA MET A 28 18.69 4.99 -9.33
C MET A 28 17.50 5.68 -10.05
N MET A 29 17.26 6.96 -9.80
CA MET A 29 16.18 7.71 -10.46
C MET A 29 16.40 7.82 -11.97
N LEU A 30 17.64 8.07 -12.40
CA LEU A 30 18.00 8.07 -13.82
C LEU A 30 17.79 6.71 -14.46
N LEU A 31 18.11 5.61 -13.76
CA LEU A 31 17.80 4.26 -14.20
C LEU A 31 16.30 4.08 -14.44
N PHE A 32 15.45 4.47 -13.48
CA PHE A 32 13.99 4.32 -13.60
C PHE A 32 13.39 5.20 -14.70
N LEU A 33 13.86 6.41 -14.87
CA LEU A 33 13.48 7.26 -16.01
C LEU A 33 13.92 6.64 -17.33
N GLY A 34 15.14 6.09 -17.40
CA GLY A 34 15.66 5.40 -18.58
C GLY A 34 14.80 4.18 -18.96
N ILE A 35 14.42 3.36 -17.98
CA ILE A 35 13.53 2.21 -18.19
C ILE A 35 12.14 2.71 -18.67
N GLY A 36 11.58 3.73 -18.01
CA GLY A 36 10.32 4.32 -18.40
C GLY A 36 10.33 4.86 -19.84
N PHE A 37 11.42 5.49 -20.25
CA PHE A 37 11.60 5.97 -21.62
C PHE A 37 11.76 4.82 -22.63
N PHE A 38 12.50 3.78 -22.27
CA PHE A 38 12.73 2.61 -23.14
C PHE A 38 11.43 1.84 -23.40
N PHE A 39 10.61 1.64 -22.36
CA PHE A 39 9.32 0.95 -22.43
C PHE A 39 8.13 1.91 -22.60
N ARG A 40 8.34 3.08 -23.24
CA ARG A 40 7.24 4.01 -23.50
C ARG A 40 6.14 3.36 -24.33
N VAL A 41 4.89 3.59 -23.94
CA VAL A 41 3.73 2.96 -24.57
C VAL A 41 2.97 3.92 -25.50
N ALA A 42 2.38 3.34 -26.55
CA ALA A 42 1.56 4.05 -27.52
C ALA A 42 0.15 3.43 -27.68
N ALA A 43 -0.09 2.25 -27.11
CA ALA A 43 -1.37 1.56 -27.13
C ALA A 43 -2.03 1.58 -25.74
N VAL A 44 -3.37 1.56 -25.74
CA VAL A 44 -4.18 1.58 -24.51
C VAL A 44 -3.99 0.31 -23.69
N ASP A 45 -3.90 -0.86 -24.33
CA ASP A 45 -3.67 -2.14 -23.66
C ASP A 45 -2.33 -2.19 -22.92
N ASP A 46 -1.28 -1.60 -23.50
CA ASP A 46 0.01 -1.49 -22.85
C ASP A 46 -0.02 -0.47 -21.70
N LEU A 47 -0.87 0.58 -21.84
CA LEU A 47 -1.02 1.63 -20.84
C LEU A 47 -1.65 1.11 -19.54
N TRP A 48 -2.66 0.22 -19.60
CA TRP A 48 -3.44 -0.20 -18.43
C TRP A 48 -3.25 -1.65 -18.01
N VAL A 49 -2.99 -2.58 -18.93
CA VAL A 49 -2.86 -4.03 -18.64
C VAL A 49 -1.57 -4.66 -19.17
N ALA A 50 -0.59 -3.85 -19.58
CA ALA A 50 0.73 -4.32 -20.06
C ALA A 50 0.62 -5.34 -21.21
N GLY A 51 -0.37 -5.17 -22.12
CA GLY A 51 -0.63 -6.11 -23.20
C GLY A 51 -0.89 -7.56 -22.74
N ARG A 52 -1.17 -7.77 -21.45
CA ARG A 52 -1.38 -9.10 -20.80
C ARG A 52 -0.23 -10.07 -21.03
N SER A 53 1.01 -9.57 -21.08
CA SER A 53 2.20 -10.32 -21.50
C SER A 53 3.20 -10.61 -20.36
N ILE A 54 2.85 -10.25 -19.13
CA ILE A 54 3.76 -10.34 -17.99
C ILE A 54 3.84 -11.77 -17.45
N GLY A 55 5.06 -12.29 -17.27
CA GLY A 55 5.29 -13.61 -16.68
C GLY A 55 5.06 -13.63 -15.17
N SER A 56 4.87 -14.85 -14.61
CA SER A 56 4.48 -15.02 -13.19
C SER A 56 5.51 -14.49 -12.19
N ILE A 57 6.81 -14.70 -12.43
CA ILE A 57 7.87 -14.23 -11.51
C ILE A 57 7.99 -12.71 -11.60
N GLU A 58 8.02 -12.16 -12.81
CA GLU A 58 8.11 -10.73 -13.03
C GLU A 58 6.89 -9.99 -12.43
N ASN A 59 5.69 -10.52 -12.65
CA ASN A 59 4.49 -9.98 -12.02
C ASN A 59 4.51 -10.14 -10.50
N GLY A 60 5.05 -11.25 -9.98
CA GLY A 60 5.28 -11.46 -8.55
C GLY A 60 6.22 -10.41 -7.95
N MET A 61 7.34 -10.10 -8.64
CA MET A 61 8.25 -9.02 -8.23
C MET A 61 7.56 -7.66 -8.28
N ALA A 62 6.77 -7.41 -9.34
CA ALA A 62 5.99 -6.17 -9.45
C ALA A 62 4.89 -6.08 -8.37
N ILE A 63 4.24 -7.19 -8.00
CA ILE A 63 3.34 -7.27 -6.84
C ILE A 63 4.12 -6.91 -5.57
N GLY A 64 5.27 -7.54 -5.34
CA GLY A 64 6.13 -7.26 -4.20
C GLY A 64 6.53 -5.78 -4.12
N ALA A 65 7.05 -5.20 -5.19
CA ALA A 65 7.44 -3.78 -5.22
C ALA A 65 6.26 -2.82 -5.03
N ASN A 66 5.13 -3.12 -5.68
CA ASN A 66 3.93 -2.29 -5.58
C ASN A 66 3.31 -2.34 -4.18
N TRP A 67 3.52 -3.45 -3.47
CA TRP A 67 3.08 -3.66 -2.09
C TRP A 67 4.04 -3.12 -1.05
N MET A 68 5.35 -3.29 -1.27
CA MET A 68 6.41 -2.80 -0.40
C MET A 68 6.53 -1.28 -0.55
N SER A 69 5.51 -0.59 -0.07
CA SER A 69 5.39 0.86 -0.08
C SER A 69 6.33 1.52 0.93
N ALA A 70 6.38 2.86 0.95
CA ALA A 70 7.05 3.59 2.04
C ALA A 70 6.53 3.15 3.41
N ALA A 71 5.23 2.89 3.55
CA ALA A 71 4.67 2.37 4.80
C ALA A 71 5.26 1.01 5.18
N SER A 72 5.44 0.10 4.23
CA SER A 72 6.00 -1.24 4.50
C SER A 72 7.51 -1.19 4.76
N TYR A 73 8.24 -0.39 3.98
CA TYR A 73 9.70 -0.30 4.07
C TYR A 73 10.16 0.50 5.30
N LEU A 74 9.49 1.61 5.58
CA LEU A 74 9.83 2.55 6.64
C LEU A 74 8.85 2.45 7.81
N GLY A 75 7.55 2.66 7.55
CA GLY A 75 6.54 2.91 8.57
C GLY A 75 6.25 1.71 9.47
N VAL A 76 6.28 0.46 8.97
CA VAL A 76 5.97 -0.72 9.82
C VAL A 76 7.03 -0.92 10.89
N ALA A 77 8.31 -0.73 10.59
CA ALA A 77 9.36 -0.82 11.61
C ALA A 77 9.16 0.24 12.70
N ALA A 78 8.80 1.46 12.32
CA ALA A 78 8.48 2.53 13.23
C ALA A 78 7.23 2.22 14.09
N LEU A 79 6.16 1.71 13.48
CA LEU A 79 4.96 1.31 14.19
C LEU A 79 5.22 0.17 15.19
N ILE A 80 6.10 -0.78 14.87
CA ILE A 80 6.51 -1.82 15.82
C ILE A 80 7.37 -1.22 16.92
N ALA A 81 8.29 -0.31 16.60
CA ALA A 81 9.14 0.34 17.59
C ALA A 81 8.35 1.22 18.57
N THR A 82 7.27 1.88 18.11
CA THR A 82 6.46 2.79 18.94
C THR A 82 5.29 2.12 19.64
N ALA A 83 4.68 1.11 19.02
CA ALA A 83 3.47 0.46 19.52
C ALA A 83 3.63 -1.05 19.79
N GLY A 84 4.87 -1.56 19.77
CA GLY A 84 5.19 -2.94 20.11
C GLY A 84 4.35 -3.94 19.33
N TYR A 85 3.71 -4.85 20.06
CA TYR A 85 2.88 -5.92 19.48
C TYR A 85 1.72 -5.42 18.61
N TYR A 86 1.18 -4.23 18.89
CA TYR A 86 0.13 -3.64 18.07
C TYR A 86 0.61 -3.40 16.62
N GLY A 87 1.85 -2.93 16.45
CA GLY A 87 2.46 -2.71 15.14
C GLY A 87 2.60 -3.98 14.29
N ILE A 88 2.76 -5.16 14.91
CA ILE A 88 2.79 -6.46 14.20
C ILE A 88 1.45 -6.74 13.49
N GLY A 89 0.36 -6.18 13.96
CA GLY A 89 -0.96 -6.27 13.32
C GLY A 89 -0.95 -5.82 11.85
N PHE A 90 -0.11 -4.85 11.48
CA PHE A 90 0.05 -4.41 10.09
C PHE A 90 0.67 -5.52 9.23
N VAL A 91 1.73 -6.17 9.71
CA VAL A 91 2.38 -7.28 8.99
C VAL A 91 1.41 -8.45 8.79
N VAL A 92 0.71 -8.85 9.85
CA VAL A 92 -0.27 -9.95 9.81
C VAL A 92 -1.42 -9.61 8.86
N GLY A 93 -2.00 -8.43 8.98
CA GLY A 93 -3.13 -7.98 8.17
C GLY A 93 -2.78 -7.93 6.68
N TRP A 94 -1.72 -7.26 6.34
CA TRP A 94 -1.29 -7.07 4.97
C TRP A 94 -0.85 -8.38 4.28
N THR A 95 -0.17 -9.26 4.99
CA THR A 95 0.25 -10.55 4.41
C THR A 95 -0.93 -11.50 4.21
N THR A 96 -1.82 -11.61 5.21
CA THR A 96 -2.97 -12.52 5.17
C THR A 96 -3.97 -12.15 4.07
N GLY A 97 -4.13 -10.86 3.77
CA GLY A 97 -5.02 -10.42 2.70
C GLY A 97 -4.65 -10.99 1.33
N TYR A 98 -3.36 -11.07 1.01
CA TYR A 98 -2.90 -11.73 -0.24
C TYR A 98 -3.20 -13.23 -0.28
N PHE A 99 -3.26 -13.89 0.87
CA PHE A 99 -3.66 -15.29 0.93
C PHE A 99 -5.14 -15.47 0.52
N ILE A 100 -6.01 -14.57 0.97
CA ILE A 100 -7.43 -14.55 0.56
C ILE A 100 -7.55 -14.26 -0.95
N LEU A 101 -6.79 -13.27 -1.45
CA LEU A 101 -6.74 -12.98 -2.90
C LEU A 101 -6.33 -14.20 -3.71
N LEU A 102 -5.30 -14.93 -3.30
CA LEU A 102 -4.80 -16.12 -4.00
C LEU A 102 -5.89 -17.20 -4.12
N ILE A 103 -6.60 -17.47 -3.03
CA ILE A 103 -7.56 -18.57 -2.97
C ILE A 103 -8.88 -18.20 -3.67
N PHE A 104 -9.41 -17.01 -3.41
CA PHE A 104 -10.81 -16.69 -3.74
C PHE A 104 -11.00 -15.71 -4.89
N MET A 105 -9.96 -14.97 -5.33
CA MET A 105 -10.19 -13.85 -6.24
C MET A 105 -9.26 -13.81 -7.46
N ALA A 106 -7.99 -14.21 -7.34
CA ALA A 106 -6.98 -14.01 -8.38
C ALA A 106 -7.34 -14.67 -9.72
N ALA A 107 -7.79 -15.93 -9.70
CA ALA A 107 -8.19 -16.63 -10.91
C ALA A 107 -9.49 -16.08 -11.49
N GLN A 108 -10.46 -15.78 -10.63
CA GLN A 108 -11.77 -15.29 -11.03
C GLN A 108 -11.66 -13.91 -11.70
N PHE A 109 -10.91 -12.97 -11.10
CA PHE A 109 -10.63 -11.68 -11.74
C PHE A 109 -9.93 -11.84 -13.08
N ARG A 110 -8.93 -12.75 -13.16
CA ARG A 110 -8.25 -12.98 -14.44
C ARG A 110 -9.18 -13.54 -15.51
N ARG A 111 -10.09 -14.45 -15.17
CA ARG A 111 -11.08 -15.00 -16.09
C ARG A 111 -12.11 -13.95 -16.54
N PHE A 112 -12.51 -13.06 -15.64
CA PHE A 112 -13.35 -11.92 -15.98
C PHE A 112 -12.71 -11.05 -17.07
N GLY A 113 -11.40 -10.84 -17.04
CA GLY A 113 -10.59 -10.41 -18.17
C GLY A 113 -10.72 -8.97 -18.64
N LYS A 114 -11.17 -8.05 -17.77
CA LYS A 114 -11.34 -6.61 -18.08
C LYS A 114 -10.07 -5.78 -17.81
N TYR A 115 -10.21 -4.46 -17.66
CA TYR A 115 -9.10 -3.52 -17.50
C TYR A 115 -8.95 -3.03 -16.06
N THR A 116 -10.06 -2.83 -15.35
CA THR A 116 -10.08 -2.13 -14.06
C THR A 116 -10.97 -2.83 -13.04
N ALA A 117 -10.83 -2.45 -11.77
CA ALA A 117 -11.74 -2.88 -10.72
C ALA A 117 -13.15 -2.25 -10.87
N PRO A 118 -13.30 -0.94 -11.22
CA PRO A 118 -14.59 -0.36 -11.59
C PRO A 118 -15.27 -1.04 -12.79
N ASP A 119 -14.50 -1.50 -13.76
CA ASP A 119 -15.01 -2.26 -14.92
C ASP A 119 -15.73 -3.54 -14.47
N PHE A 120 -15.11 -4.28 -13.54
CA PHE A 120 -15.76 -5.44 -12.92
C PHE A 120 -17.09 -5.05 -12.26
N VAL A 121 -17.12 -3.95 -11.48
CA VAL A 121 -18.35 -3.50 -10.82
C VAL A 121 -19.43 -3.13 -11.82
N GLY A 122 -19.07 -2.34 -12.85
CA GLY A 122 -20.00 -1.89 -13.88
C GLY A 122 -20.65 -3.05 -14.64
N ASP A 123 -19.83 -3.98 -15.12
CA ASP A 123 -20.31 -5.11 -15.92
C ASP A 123 -21.02 -6.17 -15.06
N ARG A 124 -20.44 -6.53 -13.90
CA ARG A 124 -21.03 -7.53 -13.01
C ARG A 124 -22.38 -7.11 -12.45
N PHE A 125 -22.54 -5.84 -12.19
CA PHE A 125 -23.78 -5.30 -11.64
C PHE A 125 -24.59 -4.51 -12.68
N TYR A 126 -24.26 -4.62 -13.96
CA TYR A 126 -24.95 -4.02 -15.10
C TYR A 126 -25.41 -2.56 -14.82
N SER A 127 -24.52 -1.79 -14.18
CA SER A 127 -24.85 -0.47 -13.64
C SER A 127 -23.75 0.57 -13.85
N ASP A 128 -24.01 1.57 -14.69
CA ASP A 128 -23.11 2.71 -14.89
C ASP A 128 -22.94 3.55 -13.64
N ARG A 129 -23.99 3.63 -12.80
CA ARG A 129 -23.90 4.32 -11.49
C ARG A 129 -22.94 3.62 -10.55
N ALA A 130 -23.00 2.28 -10.51
CA ALA A 130 -22.09 1.49 -9.70
C ALA A 130 -20.64 1.63 -10.21
N ARG A 131 -20.42 1.61 -11.53
CA ARG A 131 -19.12 1.90 -12.17
C ARG A 131 -18.61 3.28 -11.79
N GLY A 132 -19.44 4.30 -11.85
CA GLY A 132 -19.06 5.68 -11.49
C GLY A 132 -18.63 5.83 -10.04
N ILE A 133 -19.39 5.24 -9.09
CA ILE A 133 -19.03 5.23 -7.66
C ILE A 133 -17.72 4.48 -7.44
N ALA A 134 -17.54 3.32 -8.08
CA ALA A 134 -16.33 2.54 -7.97
C ALA A 134 -15.11 3.30 -8.55
N ALA A 135 -15.26 3.98 -9.70
CA ALA A 135 -14.21 4.79 -10.30
C ALA A 135 -13.83 5.97 -9.40
N PHE A 136 -14.80 6.69 -8.86
CA PHE A 136 -14.56 7.77 -7.89
C PHE A 136 -13.84 7.27 -6.64
N THR A 137 -14.29 6.15 -6.06
CA THR A 137 -13.65 5.56 -4.87
C THR A 137 -12.22 5.12 -5.17
N THR A 138 -11.95 4.61 -6.38
CA THR A 138 -10.59 4.27 -6.83
C THR A 138 -9.68 5.51 -6.85
N LEU A 139 -10.16 6.66 -7.35
CA LEU A 139 -9.41 7.91 -7.34
C LEU A 139 -9.09 8.37 -5.92
N VAL A 140 -10.06 8.29 -5.00
CA VAL A 140 -9.85 8.67 -3.59
C VAL A 140 -8.84 7.76 -2.91
N ILE A 141 -8.97 6.44 -3.05
CA ILE A 141 -8.01 5.47 -2.50
C ILE A 141 -6.60 5.75 -3.04
N ALA A 142 -6.48 5.97 -4.36
CA ALA A 142 -5.18 6.25 -4.98
C ALA A 142 -4.56 7.54 -4.45
N LEU A 143 -5.34 8.59 -4.25
CA LEU A 143 -4.88 9.87 -3.70
C LEU A 143 -4.39 9.70 -2.25
N VAL A 144 -5.26 9.19 -1.36
CA VAL A 144 -4.95 9.06 0.07
C VAL A 144 -3.70 8.19 0.29
N TYR A 145 -3.63 7.07 -0.42
CA TYR A 145 -2.47 6.19 -0.32
C TYR A 145 -1.18 6.84 -0.86
N ALA A 146 -1.27 7.57 -1.98
CA ALA A 146 -0.12 8.22 -2.60
C ALA A 146 0.46 9.38 -1.77
N ILE A 147 -0.35 10.07 -0.96
CA ILE A 147 0.13 11.11 -0.05
C ILE A 147 1.16 10.51 0.93
N GLY A 148 0.88 9.37 1.55
CA GLY A 148 1.84 8.69 2.42
C GLY A 148 3.14 8.31 1.70
N GLN A 149 3.07 7.95 0.40
CA GLN A 149 4.28 7.68 -0.38
C GLN A 149 5.12 8.96 -0.60
N GLY A 150 4.46 10.07 -0.87
CA GLY A 150 5.11 11.39 -0.97
C GLY A 150 5.82 11.78 0.31
N SER A 151 5.19 11.53 1.47
CA SER A 151 5.81 11.78 2.79
C SER A 151 7.10 10.98 2.98
N GLY A 152 7.09 9.69 2.69
CA GLY A 152 8.30 8.87 2.80
C GLY A 152 9.44 9.35 1.89
N MET A 153 9.12 9.86 0.70
CA MET A 153 10.12 10.46 -0.19
C MET A 153 10.70 11.75 0.41
N GLY A 154 9.85 12.59 1.00
CA GLY A 154 10.28 13.83 1.69
C GLY A 154 11.21 13.53 2.85
N LEU A 155 10.88 12.58 3.70
CA LEU A 155 11.70 12.16 4.85
C LEU A 155 13.09 11.65 4.42
N MET A 156 13.17 10.90 3.32
CA MET A 156 14.49 10.45 2.81
C MET A 156 15.34 11.62 2.31
N ALA A 157 14.74 12.66 1.75
CA ALA A 157 15.46 13.86 1.36
C ALA A 157 15.95 14.65 2.58
N GLU A 158 15.12 14.80 3.57
CA GLU A 158 15.43 15.55 4.79
C GLU A 158 16.50 14.86 5.63
N TYR A 159 16.24 13.64 6.07
CA TYR A 159 17.12 12.96 7.04
C TYR A 159 18.38 12.36 6.42
N ILE A 160 18.31 11.90 5.19
CA ILE A 160 19.43 11.18 4.57
C ILE A 160 20.24 12.06 3.62
N LEU A 161 19.59 12.96 2.87
CA LEU A 161 20.30 13.84 1.94
C LEU A 161 20.70 15.18 2.56
N GLY A 162 20.15 15.57 3.70
CA GLY A 162 20.34 16.88 4.30
C GLY A 162 19.78 18.02 3.41
N THR A 163 18.66 17.77 2.72
CA THR A 163 17.92 18.77 1.93
C THR A 163 16.57 19.04 2.58
N SER A 164 15.81 20.03 2.13
CA SER A 164 14.49 20.22 2.69
C SER A 164 13.52 19.11 2.28
N TYR A 165 12.60 18.75 3.17
CA TYR A 165 11.52 17.80 2.96
C TYR A 165 10.72 18.10 1.67
N GLU A 166 10.38 19.38 1.46
CA GLU A 166 9.56 19.83 0.32
C GLU A 166 10.29 19.59 -1.01
N VAL A 167 11.60 19.83 -1.06
CA VAL A 167 12.42 19.56 -2.24
C VAL A 167 12.38 18.09 -2.59
N GLY A 168 12.48 17.22 -1.59
CA GLY A 168 12.34 15.77 -1.76
C GLY A 168 10.99 15.37 -2.35
N VAL A 169 9.90 15.81 -1.74
CA VAL A 169 8.54 15.55 -2.23
C VAL A 169 8.39 15.98 -3.70
N ILE A 170 8.79 17.22 -4.04
CA ILE A 170 8.62 17.77 -5.39
C ILE A 170 9.46 16.99 -6.42
N ILE A 171 10.72 16.73 -6.14
CA ILE A 171 11.62 16.06 -7.09
C ILE A 171 11.19 14.61 -7.30
N PHE A 172 11.01 13.85 -6.23
CA PHE A 172 10.72 12.43 -6.35
C PHE A 172 9.33 12.18 -6.93
N MET A 173 8.33 12.98 -6.53
CA MET A 173 7.01 12.91 -7.12
C MET A 173 7.02 13.32 -8.60
N GLY A 174 7.78 14.36 -8.96
CA GLY A 174 7.97 14.78 -10.35
C GLY A 174 8.56 13.68 -11.23
N VAL A 175 9.57 12.96 -10.75
CA VAL A 175 10.15 11.79 -11.45
C VAL A 175 9.12 10.68 -11.59
N THR A 176 8.33 10.40 -10.55
CA THR A 176 7.27 9.39 -10.59
C THR A 176 6.24 9.70 -11.67
N ILE A 177 5.72 10.92 -11.66
CA ILE A 177 4.77 11.40 -12.68
C ILE A 177 5.36 11.23 -14.09
N ALA A 178 6.62 11.65 -14.27
CA ALA A 178 7.26 11.62 -15.59
C ALA A 178 7.37 10.20 -16.14
N TYR A 179 7.93 9.25 -15.37
CA TYR A 179 8.11 7.90 -15.91
C TYR A 179 6.80 7.14 -16.05
N VAL A 180 5.85 7.31 -15.12
CA VAL A 180 4.54 6.63 -15.18
C VAL A 180 3.72 7.11 -16.39
N ALA A 181 3.67 8.43 -16.62
CA ALA A 181 2.95 8.99 -17.75
C ALA A 181 3.52 8.55 -19.11
N LEU A 182 4.84 8.25 -19.18
CA LEU A 182 5.50 7.78 -20.40
C LEU A 182 5.29 6.29 -20.65
N SER A 183 5.44 5.48 -19.59
CA SER A 183 5.59 4.02 -19.73
C SER A 183 4.32 3.22 -19.43
N GLY A 184 3.32 3.80 -18.80
CA GLY A 184 2.08 3.11 -18.41
C GLY A 184 2.34 1.83 -17.60
N MET A 185 1.40 0.89 -17.64
CA MET A 185 1.48 -0.37 -16.87
C MET A 185 2.64 -1.26 -17.34
N LEU A 186 2.92 -1.32 -18.64
CA LEU A 186 3.98 -2.18 -19.18
C LEU A 186 5.34 -1.75 -18.62
N GLY A 187 5.73 -0.49 -18.82
CA GLY A 187 7.02 -0.02 -18.34
C GLY A 187 7.08 0.15 -16.82
N ALA A 188 5.97 0.48 -16.17
CA ALA A 188 5.89 0.50 -14.72
C ALA A 188 6.11 -0.91 -14.12
N THR A 189 5.54 -1.97 -14.72
CA THR A 189 5.77 -3.35 -14.27
C THR A 189 7.24 -3.76 -14.43
N LYS A 190 7.88 -3.40 -15.55
CA LYS A 190 9.34 -3.62 -15.76
C LYS A 190 10.17 -2.86 -14.72
N ASN A 191 9.84 -1.60 -14.47
CA ASN A 191 10.47 -0.80 -13.42
C ASN A 191 10.29 -1.44 -12.04
N MET A 192 9.08 -1.82 -11.67
CA MET A 192 8.77 -2.41 -10.38
C MET A 192 9.54 -3.71 -10.12
N ALA A 193 9.74 -4.55 -11.14
CA ALA A 193 10.54 -5.75 -10.99
C ALA A 193 12.01 -5.41 -10.61
N ILE A 194 12.58 -4.37 -11.20
CA ILE A 194 13.92 -3.88 -10.88
C ILE A 194 13.94 -3.17 -9.52
N GLN A 195 12.93 -2.33 -9.25
CA GLN A 195 12.74 -1.66 -7.96
C GLN A 195 12.65 -2.67 -6.82
N TYR A 196 11.96 -3.81 -7.03
CA TYR A 196 11.90 -4.88 -6.05
C TYR A 196 13.30 -5.41 -5.70
N VAL A 197 14.12 -5.69 -6.69
CA VAL A 197 15.50 -6.18 -6.45
C VAL A 197 16.31 -5.15 -5.66
N ILE A 198 16.20 -3.89 -6.01
CA ILE A 198 16.93 -2.80 -5.33
C ILE A 198 16.45 -2.69 -3.88
N LEU A 199 15.15 -2.56 -3.66
CA LEU A 199 14.60 -2.35 -2.32
C LEU A 199 14.88 -3.53 -1.37
N ILE A 200 14.76 -4.78 -1.85
CA ILE A 200 14.99 -5.94 -0.98
C ILE A 200 16.46 -6.14 -0.65
N LEU A 201 17.35 -5.93 -1.62
CA LEU A 201 18.79 -5.98 -1.37
C LEU A 201 19.23 -4.85 -0.43
N ALA A 202 18.74 -3.63 -0.63
CA ALA A 202 19.01 -2.50 0.23
C ALA A 202 18.56 -2.78 1.68
N PHE A 203 17.35 -3.30 1.84
CA PHE A 203 16.77 -3.61 3.13
C PHE A 203 17.55 -4.71 3.86
N LEU A 204 17.82 -5.84 3.19
CA LEU A 204 18.50 -6.97 3.81
C LEU A 204 19.98 -6.69 4.06
N ILE A 205 20.70 -6.07 3.12
CA ILE A 205 22.12 -5.72 3.31
C ILE A 205 22.28 -4.75 4.48
N GLY A 206 21.43 -3.72 4.57
CA GLY A 206 21.42 -2.78 5.69
C GLY A 206 21.18 -3.50 7.02
N MET A 207 20.15 -4.36 7.07
CA MET A 207 19.81 -5.13 8.27
C MET A 207 20.98 -6.01 8.76
N TYR A 208 21.59 -6.78 7.86
CA TYR A 208 22.71 -7.65 8.23
C TYR A 208 23.96 -6.85 8.60
N ALA A 209 24.23 -5.74 7.92
CA ALA A 209 25.39 -4.91 8.21
C ALA A 209 25.27 -4.30 9.64
N VAL A 210 24.12 -3.77 10.00
CA VAL A 210 23.85 -3.28 11.36
C VAL A 210 23.96 -4.41 12.37
N GLY A 211 23.35 -5.56 12.12
CA GLY A 211 23.44 -6.72 13.01
C GLY A 211 24.88 -7.15 13.26
N PHE A 212 25.71 -7.24 12.24
CA PHE A 212 27.12 -7.61 12.39
C PHE A 212 27.93 -6.54 13.13
N SER A 213 27.64 -5.26 12.95
CA SER A 213 28.32 -4.18 13.69
C SER A 213 27.98 -4.23 15.19
N MET A 214 26.76 -4.67 15.53
CA MET A 214 26.32 -4.89 16.92
C MET A 214 26.82 -6.23 17.51
N GLY A 215 27.65 -6.97 16.78
CA GLY A 215 28.20 -8.25 17.22
C GLY A 215 27.27 -9.46 17.06
N TRP A 216 26.19 -9.33 16.32
CA TRP A 216 25.28 -10.45 16.04
C TRP A 216 25.94 -11.40 15.03
N SER A 217 25.96 -12.69 15.36
CA SER A 217 26.71 -13.70 14.61
C SER A 217 25.84 -14.61 13.77
N THR A 218 24.50 -14.54 13.92
CA THR A 218 23.60 -15.48 13.25
C THR A 218 23.06 -14.92 11.93
N VAL A 219 22.76 -15.87 11.01
CA VAL A 219 22.06 -15.57 9.76
C VAL A 219 20.56 -15.28 9.99
N LEU A 220 20.06 -15.58 11.18
CA LEU A 220 18.66 -15.41 11.56
C LEU A 220 18.54 -14.28 12.60
N PRO A 221 18.31 -13.03 12.17
CA PRO A 221 18.25 -11.88 13.07
C PRO A 221 17.25 -12.04 14.23
N TYR A 222 16.15 -12.74 14.01
CA TYR A 222 15.15 -13.00 15.04
C TYR A 222 15.66 -13.87 16.22
N VAL A 223 16.67 -14.69 15.98
CA VAL A 223 17.24 -15.55 17.04
C VAL A 223 17.99 -14.69 18.04
N GLU A 224 18.65 -13.65 17.60
CA GLU A 224 19.39 -12.73 18.45
C GLU A 224 18.54 -11.52 18.92
N ALA A 225 17.57 -11.10 18.11
CA ALA A 225 16.62 -10.06 18.50
C ALA A 225 15.78 -10.44 19.74
N GLY A 226 15.50 -11.71 19.96
CA GLY A 226 14.68 -12.14 21.11
C GLY A 226 15.24 -11.74 22.48
N PRO A 227 16.52 -12.05 22.82
CA PRO A 227 17.15 -11.59 24.04
C PRO A 227 17.24 -10.06 24.16
N GLN A 228 17.58 -9.39 23.05
CA GLN A 228 17.67 -7.92 23.01
C GLN A 228 16.30 -7.26 23.15
N THR A 229 15.24 -7.89 22.63
CA THR A 229 13.87 -7.43 22.84
C THR A 229 13.51 -7.47 24.33
N ALA A 230 14.00 -8.45 25.09
CA ALA A 230 13.76 -8.50 26.54
C ALA A 230 14.42 -7.32 27.28
N GLU A 231 15.61 -6.90 26.84
CA GLU A 231 16.27 -5.69 27.39
C GLU A 231 15.47 -4.42 27.03
N LEU A 232 14.94 -4.32 25.82
CA LEU A 232 14.07 -3.21 25.42
C LEU A 232 12.75 -3.20 26.22
N ILE A 233 12.20 -4.36 26.54
CA ILE A 233 10.98 -4.48 27.33
C ILE A 233 11.22 -3.93 28.74
N ASP A 234 12.35 -4.28 29.34
CA ASP A 234 12.72 -3.75 30.67
C ASP A 234 13.01 -2.24 30.62
N ALA A 235 13.50 -1.72 29.51
CA ALA A 235 13.83 -0.32 29.33
C ALA A 235 12.64 0.57 28.93
N PHE A 236 11.72 0.06 28.07
CA PHE A 236 10.57 0.82 27.53
C PHE A 236 9.23 0.47 28.17
N HIS A 237 9.22 -0.20 29.32
CA HIS A 237 8.04 -0.74 30.02
C HIS A 237 7.50 -2.07 29.46
N ALA A 238 6.90 -2.86 30.35
CA ALA A 238 6.24 -4.12 30.06
C ALA A 238 5.13 -3.99 28.97
N GLU A 239 4.62 -2.79 28.76
CA GLU A 239 3.61 -2.45 27.76
C GLU A 239 4.04 -2.78 26.32
N PHE A 240 5.35 -2.73 26.00
CA PHE A 240 5.85 -3.05 24.66
C PHE A 240 5.67 -4.53 24.29
N ALA A 241 5.80 -5.42 25.24
CA ALA A 241 5.70 -6.87 25.02
C ALA A 241 4.34 -7.46 25.38
N GLU A 242 3.58 -6.78 26.22
CA GLU A 242 2.24 -7.27 26.54
C GLU A 242 1.31 -7.08 25.33
N PRO A 243 0.82 -8.18 24.73
CA PRO A 243 -0.17 -8.06 23.70
C PRO A 243 -1.35 -7.23 24.20
N PHE A 244 -1.69 -6.17 23.48
CA PHE A 244 -2.84 -5.33 23.77
C PHE A 244 -2.71 -4.35 24.94
N ALA A 245 -1.50 -4.07 25.46
CA ALA A 245 -1.29 -3.05 26.49
C ALA A 245 -1.53 -1.63 25.95
N VAL A 246 -0.99 -1.34 24.75
CA VAL A 246 -1.15 -0.02 24.09
C VAL A 246 -2.56 0.14 23.52
N ASN A 247 -3.14 -0.92 22.97
CA ASN A 247 -4.48 -0.94 22.40
C ASN A 247 -5.21 -2.23 22.77
N SER A 248 -6.54 -2.13 22.96
CA SER A 248 -7.35 -3.30 23.30
C SER A 248 -7.31 -4.38 22.23
N PHE A 249 -7.63 -5.63 22.61
CA PHE A 249 -7.78 -6.74 21.67
C PHE A 249 -8.79 -6.43 20.54
N TYR A 250 -9.83 -5.66 20.85
CA TYR A 250 -10.81 -5.22 19.85
C TYR A 250 -10.13 -4.33 18.78
N MET A 251 -9.38 -3.32 19.21
CA MET A 251 -8.70 -2.39 18.29
C MET A 251 -7.68 -3.10 17.41
N TRP A 252 -6.88 -4.01 17.99
CA TRP A 252 -5.92 -4.82 17.24
C TRP A 252 -6.64 -5.71 16.21
N THR A 253 -7.72 -6.39 16.62
CA THR A 253 -8.50 -7.24 15.72
C THR A 253 -9.16 -6.42 14.62
N ALA A 254 -9.70 -5.24 14.96
CA ALA A 254 -10.31 -4.34 13.99
C ALA A 254 -9.29 -3.89 12.93
N LEU A 255 -8.07 -3.53 13.36
CA LEU A 255 -6.98 -3.18 12.45
C LEU A 255 -6.64 -4.36 11.52
N VAL A 256 -6.34 -5.52 12.09
CA VAL A 256 -5.94 -6.72 11.33
C VAL A 256 -7.02 -7.10 10.30
N VAL A 257 -8.28 -7.18 10.71
CA VAL A 257 -9.40 -7.52 9.81
C VAL A 257 -9.56 -6.47 8.73
N SER A 258 -9.49 -5.18 9.08
CA SER A 258 -9.61 -4.08 8.11
C SER A 258 -8.50 -4.16 7.05
N LEU A 259 -7.26 -4.43 7.46
CA LEU A 259 -6.12 -4.57 6.56
C LEU A 259 -6.22 -5.83 5.68
N ILE A 260 -6.65 -6.97 6.24
CA ILE A 260 -6.88 -8.21 5.48
C ILE A 260 -7.89 -7.98 4.36
N LEU A 261 -9.05 -7.46 4.72
CA LEU A 261 -10.17 -7.30 3.78
C LEU A 261 -9.94 -6.12 2.83
N GLY A 262 -9.28 -5.06 3.31
CA GLY A 262 -8.84 -3.94 2.48
C GLY A 262 -7.89 -4.36 1.37
N THR A 263 -6.93 -5.26 1.66
CA THR A 263 -6.05 -5.86 0.66
C THR A 263 -6.85 -6.44 -0.51
N CYS A 264 -7.96 -7.11 -0.22
CA CYS A 264 -8.83 -7.72 -1.22
C CYS A 264 -9.68 -6.70 -2.01
N GLY A 265 -9.77 -5.46 -1.52
CA GLY A 265 -10.53 -4.38 -2.14
C GLY A 265 -9.70 -3.35 -2.91
N LEU A 266 -8.37 -3.38 -2.83
CA LEU A 266 -7.51 -2.35 -3.43
C LEU A 266 -7.43 -2.45 -4.96
N PRO A 267 -7.85 -1.42 -5.72
CA PRO A 267 -7.88 -1.48 -7.19
C PRO A 267 -6.50 -1.69 -7.82
N HIS A 268 -5.45 -1.04 -7.34
CA HIS A 268 -4.09 -1.15 -7.87
C HIS A 268 -3.43 -2.52 -7.60
N VAL A 269 -3.95 -3.29 -6.65
CA VAL A 269 -3.57 -4.68 -6.41
C VAL A 269 -4.28 -5.60 -7.40
N LEU A 270 -5.59 -5.41 -7.57
CA LEU A 270 -6.43 -6.26 -8.41
C LEU A 270 -6.06 -6.17 -9.88
N VAL A 271 -5.65 -5.00 -10.37
CA VAL A 271 -5.21 -4.83 -11.77
C VAL A 271 -4.04 -5.74 -12.14
N ARG A 272 -3.23 -6.20 -11.18
CA ARG A 272 -2.14 -7.14 -11.42
C ARG A 272 -2.59 -8.50 -11.95
N PHE A 273 -3.83 -8.89 -11.68
CA PHE A 273 -4.39 -10.13 -12.25
C PHE A 273 -4.77 -9.97 -13.71
N TYR A 274 -4.98 -8.75 -14.20
CA TYR A 274 -5.28 -8.48 -15.61
C TYR A 274 -4.03 -8.35 -16.48
N THR A 275 -2.83 -8.17 -15.91
CA THR A 275 -1.58 -7.98 -16.67
C THR A 275 -0.97 -9.28 -17.22
N VAL A 276 -1.47 -10.43 -16.80
CA VAL A 276 -0.97 -11.76 -17.18
C VAL A 276 -1.88 -12.43 -18.21
N ASP A 277 -1.37 -13.46 -18.87
CA ASP A 277 -2.04 -14.14 -19.99
C ASP A 277 -3.16 -15.10 -19.58
N ASN A 278 -3.03 -15.75 -18.41
CA ASN A 278 -3.96 -16.77 -17.95
C ASN A 278 -4.06 -16.86 -16.43
N GLU A 279 -5.05 -17.61 -15.94
CA GLU A 279 -5.34 -17.78 -14.53
C GLU A 279 -4.23 -18.50 -13.73
N ARG A 280 -3.53 -19.44 -14.37
CA ARG A 280 -2.40 -20.14 -13.74
C ARG A 280 -1.27 -19.17 -13.47
N THR A 281 -0.96 -18.32 -14.44
CA THR A 281 0.03 -17.24 -14.29
C THR A 281 -0.40 -16.26 -13.22
N ALA A 282 -1.69 -15.89 -13.11
CA ALA A 282 -2.20 -15.03 -12.06
C ALA A 282 -2.00 -15.63 -10.64
N ARG A 283 -2.34 -16.91 -10.46
CA ARG A 283 -2.12 -17.61 -9.18
C ARG A 283 -0.64 -17.70 -8.82
N TRP A 284 0.22 -18.10 -9.76
CA TRP A 284 1.65 -18.18 -9.51
C TRP A 284 2.28 -16.81 -9.25
N SER A 285 1.80 -15.76 -9.91
CA SER A 285 2.21 -14.38 -9.60
C SER A 285 1.91 -14.02 -8.14
N THR A 286 0.76 -14.46 -7.62
CA THR A 286 0.39 -14.20 -6.22
C THR A 286 1.26 -15.00 -5.24
N VAL A 287 1.60 -16.26 -5.58
CA VAL A 287 2.52 -17.08 -4.78
C VAL A 287 3.91 -16.43 -4.70
N TRP A 288 4.45 -16.01 -5.85
CA TRP A 288 5.72 -15.29 -5.89
C TRP A 288 5.64 -13.95 -5.16
N GLY A 289 4.54 -13.21 -5.35
CA GLY A 289 4.29 -11.95 -4.66
C GLY A 289 4.29 -12.13 -3.14
N LEU A 290 3.57 -13.14 -2.62
CA LEU A 290 3.59 -13.48 -1.19
C LEU A 290 4.99 -13.82 -0.68
N PHE A 291 5.75 -14.63 -1.41
CA PHE A 291 7.13 -14.94 -1.04
C PHE A 291 7.96 -13.65 -0.92
N PHE A 292 7.86 -12.77 -1.91
CA PHE A 292 8.60 -11.51 -1.94
C PHE A 292 8.16 -10.53 -0.85
N ILE A 293 6.87 -10.50 -0.52
CA ILE A 293 6.31 -9.71 0.58
C ILE A 293 6.83 -10.21 1.93
N CYS A 294 6.76 -11.52 2.17
CA CYS A 294 7.23 -12.12 3.41
C CYS A 294 8.74 -11.89 3.63
N LEU A 295 9.52 -11.85 2.55
CA LEU A 295 10.96 -11.66 2.64
C LEU A 295 11.35 -10.29 3.23
N LEU A 296 10.59 -9.22 2.92
CA LEU A 296 10.81 -7.90 3.53
C LEU A 296 10.27 -7.88 4.97
N TYR A 297 9.03 -8.30 5.17
CA TYR A 297 8.41 -8.24 6.49
C TYR A 297 9.12 -9.09 7.53
N TRP A 298 9.84 -10.12 7.09
CA TRP A 298 10.71 -10.90 7.97
C TRP A 298 11.78 -10.05 8.67
N GLY A 299 12.35 -9.03 8.00
CA GLY A 299 13.36 -8.14 8.59
C GLY A 299 12.80 -6.92 9.32
N THR A 300 11.51 -6.61 9.18
CA THR A 300 10.95 -5.34 9.66
C THR A 300 10.99 -5.23 11.19
N ALA A 301 10.64 -6.30 11.92
CA ALA A 301 10.72 -6.32 13.38
C ALA A 301 12.18 -6.21 13.87
N THR A 302 13.14 -6.72 13.11
CA THR A 302 14.57 -6.59 13.42
C THR A 302 15.02 -5.12 13.38
N TYR A 303 14.58 -4.36 12.38
CA TYR A 303 14.86 -2.92 12.35
C TYR A 303 14.20 -2.15 13.50
N ALA A 304 13.00 -2.56 13.93
CA ALA A 304 12.37 -1.98 15.10
C ALA A 304 13.21 -2.19 16.37
N VAL A 305 13.76 -3.39 16.55
CA VAL A 305 14.67 -3.71 17.67
C VAL A 305 15.98 -2.94 17.55
N PHE A 306 16.61 -2.89 16.38
CA PHE A 306 17.83 -2.10 16.17
C PHE A 306 17.61 -0.62 16.48
N GLY A 307 16.54 -0.05 15.95
CA GLY A 307 16.18 1.34 16.25
C GLY A 307 16.05 1.57 17.76
N GLY A 308 15.25 0.74 18.42
CA GLY A 308 15.11 0.81 19.88
C GLY A 308 16.44 0.75 20.61
N LEU A 309 17.33 -0.20 20.29
CA LEU A 309 18.63 -0.35 20.93
C LEU A 309 19.58 0.82 20.65
N LEU A 310 19.68 1.27 19.39
CA LEU A 310 20.59 2.37 19.03
C LEU A 310 20.13 3.73 19.57
N TYR A 311 18.82 3.91 19.73
CA TYR A 311 18.29 5.13 20.36
C TYR A 311 18.29 5.05 21.88
N SER A 312 18.29 3.83 22.48
CA SER A 312 18.27 3.61 23.92
C SER A 312 19.65 3.33 24.51
N ASP A 313 20.66 3.02 23.67
CA ASP A 313 21.97 2.70 24.17
C ASP A 313 22.52 3.96 24.89
N PRO A 314 22.66 3.93 26.22
CA PRO A 314 23.52 4.91 26.87
C PRO A 314 24.88 4.61 26.27
N VAL A 315 25.34 5.47 25.34
CA VAL A 315 26.73 5.46 24.88
C VAL A 315 27.57 5.00 26.06
N GLN A 316 28.37 3.95 25.88
CA GLN A 316 29.09 3.25 26.94
C GLN A 316 30.01 4.13 27.81
N ASP A 317 29.80 5.41 27.80
CA ASP A 317 30.41 6.38 28.68
C ASP A 317 29.46 6.64 29.88
N THR A 318 29.79 6.03 30.97
CA THR A 318 29.06 5.88 32.23
C THR A 318 28.57 7.18 32.90
N ASP A 319 28.77 8.34 32.30
CA ASP A 319 28.36 9.64 32.83
C ASP A 319 27.21 10.34 32.11
N THR A 320 26.72 9.76 31.01
CA THR A 320 25.61 10.31 30.21
C THR A 320 24.48 9.29 29.99
N ALA A 321 24.08 8.59 31.03
CA ALA A 321 22.83 7.86 31.04
C ALA A 321 21.68 8.87 30.86
N VAL A 322 21.26 9.13 29.63
CA VAL A 322 19.88 9.49 29.37
C VAL A 322 19.08 8.29 29.86
N THR A 323 18.64 8.37 31.10
CA THR A 323 17.68 7.42 31.63
C THR A 323 16.46 7.54 30.74
N LEU A 324 16.14 6.48 30.00
CA LEU A 324 14.92 6.33 29.19
C LEU A 324 13.63 6.71 29.94
N GLY A 325 13.70 6.89 31.25
CA GLY A 325 12.63 7.43 32.08
C GLY A 325 12.30 8.91 31.83
N GLU A 326 13.03 9.63 30.98
CA GLU A 326 12.70 11.01 30.56
C GLU A 326 12.21 11.10 29.10
N VAL A 327 12.31 10.02 28.31
CA VAL A 327 11.71 9.90 26.98
C VAL A 327 10.56 8.92 27.10
N ASP A 328 9.38 9.42 27.40
CA ASP A 328 8.18 8.60 27.61
C ASP A 328 7.75 7.83 26.35
N ASN A 329 8.31 8.14 25.18
CA ASN A 329 7.91 7.53 23.92
C ASN A 329 9.00 7.77 22.86
N PHE A 330 9.31 6.76 22.04
CA PHE A 330 10.17 6.87 20.86
C PHE A 330 9.76 8.05 19.93
N ALA A 331 8.46 8.34 19.82
CA ALA A 331 7.93 9.47 19.06
C ALA A 331 8.31 10.86 19.61
N GLN A 332 8.88 10.94 20.83
CA GLN A 332 9.34 12.21 21.44
C GLN A 332 10.80 12.53 21.09
N MET A 333 11.52 11.63 20.40
CA MET A 333 12.87 11.92 19.94
C MET A 333 12.85 12.97 18.82
N PRO A 334 13.66 14.03 18.91
CA PRO A 334 13.77 15.02 17.83
C PRO A 334 14.17 14.34 16.51
N GLY A 335 13.40 14.53 15.46
CA GLY A 335 13.61 13.86 14.18
C GLY A 335 13.08 12.44 14.10
N ALA A 336 12.52 11.90 15.17
CA ALA A 336 11.75 10.67 15.18
C ALA A 336 10.30 10.93 14.75
N ASP A 337 10.09 11.51 13.58
CA ASP A 337 8.94 11.08 12.80
C ASP A 337 9.21 9.60 12.53
N GLY A 338 8.63 8.72 13.33
CA GLY A 338 8.94 7.27 13.39
C GLY A 338 9.16 6.60 12.05
N ASP A 339 8.62 7.19 10.98
CA ASP A 339 8.71 6.73 9.59
C ASP A 339 10.12 6.79 8.95
N ALA A 340 11.12 7.42 9.57
CA ALA A 340 12.50 7.43 9.08
C ALA A 340 13.39 6.34 9.74
N LEU A 341 12.85 5.58 10.70
CA LEU A 341 13.58 4.65 11.56
C LEU A 341 14.57 3.74 10.83
N VAL A 342 14.15 3.10 9.72
CA VAL A 342 14.98 2.14 8.99
C VAL A 342 16.24 2.78 8.43
N ALA A 343 16.13 3.96 7.83
CA ALA A 343 17.25 4.66 7.24
C ALA A 343 18.15 5.29 8.32
N LEU A 344 17.54 5.85 9.37
CA LEU A 344 18.27 6.43 10.51
C LEU A 344 19.01 5.35 11.30
N THR A 345 18.44 4.16 11.48
CA THR A 345 19.13 3.03 12.13
C THR A 345 20.47 2.70 11.46
N VAL A 346 20.51 2.69 10.12
CA VAL A 346 21.74 2.40 9.37
C VAL A 346 22.75 3.55 9.51
N GLN A 347 22.29 4.78 9.58
CA GLN A 347 23.14 5.95 9.80
C GLN A 347 23.69 6.00 11.23
N LEU A 348 22.85 5.76 12.26
CA LEU A 348 23.23 5.75 13.67
C LEU A 348 24.19 4.61 14.02
N ALA A 349 24.13 3.49 13.29
CA ALA A 349 25.08 2.39 13.42
C ALA A 349 26.44 2.69 12.79
N ASP A 350 26.73 3.94 12.41
CA ASP A 350 27.98 4.41 11.78
C ASP A 350 28.35 3.58 10.51
N MET A 351 27.31 3.23 9.73
CA MET A 351 27.53 2.49 8.48
C MET A 351 28.10 3.41 7.40
N PRO A 352 28.89 2.85 6.44
CA PRO A 352 29.45 3.64 5.35
C PRO A 352 28.35 4.40 4.58
N GLU A 353 28.62 5.63 4.16
CA GLU A 353 27.66 6.51 3.46
C GLU A 353 27.00 5.87 2.23
N TRP A 354 27.73 5.00 1.50
CA TRP A 354 27.17 4.30 0.35
C TRP A 354 26.05 3.33 0.77
N LEU A 355 26.14 2.72 1.97
CA LEU A 355 25.12 1.81 2.49
C LEU A 355 23.92 2.58 2.99
N VAL A 356 24.13 3.69 3.69
CA VAL A 356 23.05 4.62 4.07
C VAL A 356 22.31 5.10 2.82
N GLY A 357 23.06 5.50 1.78
CA GLY A 357 22.50 5.89 0.49
C GLY A 357 21.74 4.76 -0.22
N LEU A 358 22.22 3.52 -0.14
CA LEU A 358 21.57 2.35 -0.71
C LEU A 358 20.23 2.07 -0.01
N VAL A 359 20.19 2.11 1.33
CA VAL A 359 18.95 1.88 2.11
C VAL A 359 17.93 2.98 1.84
N ALA A 360 18.35 4.24 1.80
CA ALA A 360 17.49 5.35 1.42
C ALA A 360 16.97 5.23 -0.03
N ALA A 361 17.83 4.81 -0.96
CA ALA A 361 17.45 4.53 -2.34
C ALA A 361 16.42 3.39 -2.42
N GLY A 362 16.54 2.36 -1.58
CA GLY A 362 15.56 1.29 -1.43
C GLY A 362 14.20 1.80 -0.95
N ALA A 363 14.18 2.69 0.04
CA ALA A 363 12.97 3.34 0.53
C ALA A 363 12.27 4.18 -0.56
N VAL A 364 13.05 5.00 -1.28
CA VAL A 364 12.54 5.79 -2.40
C VAL A 364 12.01 4.88 -3.52
N ALA A 365 12.72 3.77 -3.86
CA ALA A 365 12.26 2.80 -4.85
C ALA A 365 10.92 2.16 -4.45
N ALA A 366 10.75 1.83 -3.18
CA ALA A 366 9.51 1.28 -2.63
C ALA A 366 8.34 2.28 -2.79
N ALA A 367 8.55 3.53 -2.39
CA ALA A 367 7.56 4.59 -2.55
C ALA A 367 7.19 4.84 -4.02
N LEU A 368 8.18 4.93 -4.91
CA LEU A 368 8.00 5.12 -6.36
C LEU A 368 7.19 3.98 -6.99
N ALA A 369 7.49 2.72 -6.63
CA ALA A 369 6.81 1.53 -7.16
C ALA A 369 5.32 1.55 -6.82
N THR A 370 4.99 1.81 -5.57
CA THR A 370 3.60 1.87 -5.10
C THR A 370 2.85 3.02 -5.73
N THR A 371 3.44 4.23 -5.75
CA THR A 371 2.84 5.42 -6.38
C THR A 371 2.53 5.19 -7.85
N ALA A 372 3.42 4.50 -8.58
CA ALA A 372 3.18 4.17 -9.98
C ALA A 372 1.93 3.30 -10.17
N GLY A 373 1.74 2.27 -9.34
CA GLY A 373 0.55 1.43 -9.40
C GLY A 373 -0.73 2.18 -9.08
N LEU A 374 -0.68 3.07 -8.09
CA LEU A 374 -1.81 3.94 -7.70
C LEU A 374 -2.19 4.90 -8.84
N PHE A 375 -1.21 5.56 -9.43
CA PHE A 375 -1.45 6.53 -10.52
C PHE A 375 -1.98 5.85 -11.79
N ILE A 376 -1.53 4.65 -12.11
CA ILE A 376 -2.06 3.90 -13.26
C ILE A 376 -3.51 3.48 -12.99
N SER A 377 -3.82 3.01 -11.77
CA SER A 377 -5.20 2.66 -11.41
C SER A 377 -6.14 3.86 -11.42
N ALA A 378 -5.68 5.02 -10.96
CA ALA A 378 -6.43 6.27 -11.07
C ALA A 378 -6.60 6.71 -12.53
N SER A 379 -5.55 6.58 -13.35
CA SER A 379 -5.57 6.89 -14.77
C SER A 379 -6.58 6.04 -15.54
N SER A 380 -6.58 4.73 -15.29
CA SER A 380 -7.54 3.82 -15.94
C SER A 380 -8.97 4.07 -15.47
N ALA A 381 -9.21 4.30 -14.18
CA ALA A 381 -10.53 4.64 -13.67
C ALA A 381 -11.08 5.94 -14.28
N ALA A 382 -10.25 6.96 -14.43
CA ALA A 382 -10.67 8.22 -15.04
C ALA A 382 -10.87 8.10 -16.55
N ALA A 383 -9.93 7.50 -17.29
CA ALA A 383 -9.96 7.49 -18.74
C ALA A 383 -10.87 6.40 -19.31
N HIS A 384 -10.81 5.19 -18.74
CA HIS A 384 -11.62 4.08 -19.22
C HIS A 384 -13.03 4.10 -18.59
N ASP A 385 -13.14 4.11 -17.26
CA ASP A 385 -14.42 3.95 -16.61
C ASP A 385 -15.27 5.23 -16.67
N ILE A 386 -14.69 6.41 -16.40
CA ILE A 386 -15.46 7.67 -16.40
C ILE A 386 -15.54 8.23 -17.82
N TYR A 387 -14.40 8.49 -18.48
CA TYR A 387 -14.43 9.20 -19.76
C TYR A 387 -15.00 8.36 -20.88
N THR A 388 -14.52 7.13 -21.07
CA THR A 388 -14.97 6.27 -22.17
C THR A 388 -16.34 5.67 -21.90
N ASN A 389 -16.52 4.98 -20.77
CA ASN A 389 -17.75 4.20 -20.56
C ASN A 389 -18.95 5.05 -20.11
N LEU A 390 -18.74 6.19 -19.40
CA LEU A 390 -19.85 7.01 -18.90
C LEU A 390 -20.07 8.30 -19.69
N TYR A 391 -19.04 8.87 -20.35
CA TYR A 391 -19.15 10.17 -20.98
C TYR A 391 -19.09 10.10 -22.52
N LYS A 392 -18.19 9.32 -23.11
CA LYS A 392 -17.94 9.27 -24.55
C LYS A 392 -17.59 7.86 -25.02
N GLU A 393 -18.59 7.04 -25.32
CA GLU A 393 -18.43 5.63 -25.73
C GLU A 393 -17.57 5.43 -26.99
N ASP A 394 -17.53 6.40 -27.90
CA ASP A 394 -16.74 6.41 -29.13
C ASP A 394 -15.35 7.07 -28.96
N ALA A 395 -14.84 7.18 -27.73
CA ALA A 395 -13.55 7.78 -27.46
C ALA A 395 -12.41 7.06 -28.19
N THR A 396 -11.62 7.82 -28.94
CA THR A 396 -10.46 7.26 -29.64
C THR A 396 -9.35 6.86 -28.66
N GLN A 397 -8.50 5.90 -29.04
CA GLN A 397 -7.33 5.52 -28.21
C GLN A 397 -6.46 6.72 -27.82
N ARG A 398 -6.31 7.69 -28.75
CA ARG A 398 -5.55 8.93 -28.46
C ARG A 398 -6.20 9.77 -27.36
N GLU A 399 -7.51 9.93 -27.38
CA GLU A 399 -8.26 10.65 -26.36
C GLU A 399 -8.14 9.96 -25.00
N GLN A 400 -8.33 8.65 -24.95
CA GLN A 400 -8.17 7.84 -23.74
C GLN A 400 -6.76 8.00 -23.15
N MET A 401 -5.71 7.93 -23.97
CA MET A 401 -4.34 8.14 -23.53
C MET A 401 -4.08 9.56 -23.02
N ILE A 402 -4.67 10.59 -23.64
CA ILE A 402 -4.55 11.98 -23.19
C ILE A 402 -5.22 12.13 -21.83
N VAL A 403 -6.45 11.65 -21.66
CA VAL A 403 -7.17 11.72 -20.39
C VAL A 403 -6.40 10.96 -19.31
N GLY A 404 -5.93 9.75 -19.59
CA GLY A 404 -5.15 8.96 -18.65
C GLY A 404 -3.86 9.68 -18.18
N ARG A 405 -3.08 10.22 -19.10
CA ARG A 405 -1.85 10.96 -18.77
C ARG A 405 -2.14 12.26 -18.02
N THR A 406 -3.20 12.96 -18.38
CA THR A 406 -3.63 14.16 -17.67
C THR A 406 -4.07 13.85 -16.24
N THR A 407 -4.73 12.71 -16.04
CA THR A 407 -5.09 12.22 -14.70
C THR A 407 -3.86 11.91 -13.86
N ILE A 408 -2.84 11.23 -14.43
CA ILE A 408 -1.57 10.98 -13.72
C ILE A 408 -0.93 12.30 -13.28
N LEU A 409 -0.89 13.28 -14.15
CA LEU A 409 -0.35 14.60 -13.85
C LEU A 409 -1.16 15.31 -12.75
N ALA A 410 -2.48 15.32 -12.87
CA ALA A 410 -3.37 16.01 -11.94
C ALA A 410 -3.32 15.37 -10.54
N ILE A 411 -3.46 14.04 -10.45
CA ILE A 411 -3.41 13.33 -9.17
C ILE A 411 -2.01 13.41 -8.55
N GLY A 412 -0.95 13.36 -9.36
CA GLY A 412 0.41 13.49 -8.88
C GLY A 412 0.72 14.86 -8.30
N ILE A 413 0.28 15.93 -8.96
CA ILE A 413 0.41 17.30 -8.45
C ILE A 413 -0.40 17.48 -7.16
N LEU A 414 -1.65 17.01 -7.14
CA LEU A 414 -2.50 17.08 -5.94
C LEU A 414 -1.89 16.30 -4.78
N THR A 415 -1.37 15.09 -5.04
CA THR A 415 -0.64 14.30 -4.05
C THR A 415 0.56 15.06 -3.52
N ALA A 416 1.39 15.64 -4.39
CA ALA A 416 2.56 16.40 -3.97
C ALA A 416 2.18 17.58 -3.06
N ILE A 417 1.16 18.36 -3.44
CA ILE A 417 0.69 19.51 -2.65
C ILE A 417 0.26 19.09 -1.25
N ILE A 418 -0.51 18.00 -1.12
CA ILE A 418 -0.98 17.55 0.19
C ILE A 418 0.17 16.89 0.98
N ALA A 419 1.07 16.18 0.32
CA ALA A 419 2.22 15.55 0.94
C ALA A 419 3.25 16.55 1.49
N LEU A 420 3.21 17.84 1.10
CA LEU A 420 4.02 18.89 1.73
C LEU A 420 3.65 19.11 3.21
N ASN A 421 2.44 18.78 3.61
CA ASN A 421 1.97 18.80 5.00
C ASN A 421 1.00 17.63 5.21
N PRO A 422 1.52 16.40 5.39
CA PRO A 422 0.70 15.22 5.44
C PRO A 422 -0.19 15.20 6.69
N PRO A 423 -1.45 14.75 6.58
CA PRO A 423 -2.40 14.79 7.70
C PRO A 423 -2.16 13.72 8.76
N ALA A 424 -1.34 12.71 8.48
CA ALA A 424 -1.09 11.59 9.38
C ALA A 424 0.23 10.89 9.02
N LEU A 425 0.70 9.97 9.85
CA LEU A 425 1.84 9.10 9.58
C LEU A 425 1.63 8.25 8.32
N ILE A 426 2.72 7.84 7.66
CA ILE A 426 2.67 7.05 6.41
C ILE A 426 1.82 5.80 6.59
N GLY A 427 2.05 5.04 7.68
CA GLY A 427 1.30 3.82 7.98
C GLY A 427 -0.20 4.04 8.17
N GLU A 428 -0.58 5.13 8.82
CA GLU A 428 -1.97 5.51 9.07
C GLU A 428 -2.70 5.92 7.78
N MET A 429 -2.08 6.74 6.93
CA MET A 429 -2.64 7.13 5.64
C MET A 429 -2.91 5.93 4.74
N VAL A 430 -1.98 4.98 4.77
CA VAL A 430 -2.16 3.71 4.05
C VAL A 430 -3.32 2.91 4.66
N ALA A 431 -3.38 2.79 5.99
CA ALA A 431 -4.48 2.08 6.67
C ALA A 431 -5.87 2.69 6.39
N MET A 432 -5.99 4.03 6.29
CA MET A 432 -7.24 4.69 5.85
C MET A 432 -7.68 4.20 4.47
N SER A 433 -6.75 4.09 3.53
CA SER A 433 -7.03 3.58 2.18
C SER A 433 -7.52 2.14 2.19
N PHE A 434 -6.96 1.31 3.08
CA PHE A 434 -7.41 -0.08 3.29
C PHE A 434 -8.79 -0.13 3.93
N ALA A 435 -9.08 0.74 4.90
CA ALA A 435 -10.39 0.82 5.53
C ALA A 435 -11.49 1.18 4.51
N ILE A 436 -11.23 2.14 3.62
CA ILE A 436 -12.13 2.48 2.51
C ILE A 436 -12.30 1.28 1.57
N ALA A 437 -11.20 0.66 1.15
CA ALA A 437 -11.23 -0.49 0.25
C ALA A 437 -11.96 -1.70 0.86
N ALA A 438 -11.76 -1.96 2.16
CA ALA A 438 -12.46 -3.02 2.89
C ALA A 438 -13.97 -2.80 2.90
N CYS A 439 -14.41 -1.59 3.27
CA CYS A 439 -15.83 -1.30 3.42
C CYS A 439 -16.56 -1.18 2.08
N VAL A 440 -15.94 -0.54 1.08
CA VAL A 440 -16.61 -0.23 -0.18
C VAL A 440 -16.46 -1.36 -1.20
N PHE A 441 -15.26 -1.89 -1.37
CA PHE A 441 -14.97 -2.79 -2.49
C PHE A 441 -15.02 -4.27 -2.13
N PHE A 442 -14.46 -4.69 -0.99
CA PHE A 442 -14.35 -6.11 -0.70
C PHE A 442 -15.70 -6.85 -0.73
N PRO A 443 -16.78 -6.37 -0.06
CA PRO A 443 -18.08 -7.05 -0.11
C PRO A 443 -18.66 -7.12 -1.53
N VAL A 444 -18.52 -6.05 -2.30
CA VAL A 444 -19.01 -5.97 -3.68
C VAL A 444 -18.26 -6.94 -4.58
N PHE A 445 -16.92 -6.99 -4.49
CA PHE A 445 -16.11 -7.93 -5.26
C PHE A 445 -16.38 -9.38 -4.85
N PHE A 446 -16.42 -9.65 -3.55
CA PHE A 446 -16.63 -11.01 -3.06
C PHE A 446 -18.01 -11.55 -3.43
N LEU A 447 -19.07 -10.82 -3.13
CA LEU A 447 -20.43 -11.23 -3.53
C LEU A 447 -20.62 -11.20 -5.05
N GLY A 448 -20.00 -10.24 -5.74
CA GLY A 448 -20.02 -10.19 -7.19
C GLY A 448 -19.42 -11.42 -7.85
N LEU A 449 -18.35 -11.99 -7.27
CA LEU A 449 -17.72 -13.21 -7.78
C LEU A 449 -18.44 -14.50 -7.34
N TRP A 450 -19.00 -14.54 -6.12
CA TRP A 450 -19.44 -15.80 -5.50
C TRP A 450 -20.95 -15.95 -5.35
N TRP A 451 -21.74 -14.91 -5.59
CA TRP A 451 -23.19 -14.94 -5.43
C TRP A 451 -23.91 -14.39 -6.68
N GLU A 452 -24.46 -15.28 -7.48
CA GLU A 452 -25.11 -14.95 -8.75
C GLU A 452 -26.28 -13.96 -8.61
N ASN A 453 -27.01 -14.02 -7.49
CA ASN A 453 -28.21 -13.23 -7.25
C ASN A 453 -27.91 -11.83 -6.65
N ALA A 454 -26.65 -11.44 -6.52
CA ALA A 454 -26.34 -10.07 -6.10
C ALA A 454 -26.75 -9.07 -7.19
N THR A 455 -27.64 -8.11 -6.83
CA THR A 455 -28.28 -7.14 -7.74
C THR A 455 -27.52 -5.82 -7.80
N GLN A 456 -27.82 -4.99 -8.81
CA GLN A 456 -27.25 -3.65 -8.93
C GLN A 456 -27.65 -2.75 -7.78
N GLU A 457 -28.90 -2.84 -7.31
CA GLU A 457 -29.42 -2.05 -6.18
C GLU A 457 -28.70 -2.44 -4.88
N GLY A 458 -28.47 -3.76 -4.70
CA GLY A 458 -27.70 -4.27 -3.58
C GLY A 458 -26.27 -3.73 -3.57
N ALA A 459 -25.59 -3.80 -4.71
CA ALA A 459 -24.22 -3.28 -4.86
C ALA A 459 -24.15 -1.76 -4.63
N LEU A 460 -25.06 -0.99 -5.21
CA LEU A 460 -25.14 0.45 -5.01
C LEU A 460 -25.37 0.82 -3.54
N ALA A 461 -26.36 0.20 -2.90
CA ALA A 461 -26.63 0.42 -1.49
C ALA A 461 -25.43 0.05 -0.61
N GLY A 462 -24.79 -1.08 -0.93
CA GLY A 462 -23.57 -1.52 -0.22
C GLY A 462 -22.43 -0.54 -0.35
N MET A 463 -22.07 -0.10 -1.56
CA MET A 463 -20.99 0.87 -1.76
C MET A 463 -21.26 2.20 -1.06
N VAL A 464 -22.49 2.73 -1.16
CA VAL A 464 -22.84 3.98 -0.46
C VAL A 464 -22.74 3.81 1.05
N THR A 465 -23.21 2.68 1.59
CA THR A 465 -23.08 2.37 3.02
C THR A 465 -21.60 2.27 3.43
N GLY A 466 -20.76 1.60 2.62
CA GLY A 466 -19.33 1.48 2.87
C GLY A 466 -18.62 2.84 2.87
N ILE A 467 -18.98 3.73 1.94
CA ILE A 467 -18.48 5.11 1.91
C ILE A 467 -18.88 5.85 3.19
N ILE A 468 -20.15 5.82 3.58
CA ILE A 468 -20.63 6.51 4.79
C ILE A 468 -19.87 6.02 6.02
N ILE A 469 -19.71 4.72 6.18
CA ILE A 469 -19.02 4.15 7.36
C ILE A 469 -17.54 4.52 7.36
N SER A 470 -16.80 4.25 6.27
CA SER A 470 -15.36 4.45 6.25
C SER A 470 -14.98 5.93 6.28
N PHE A 471 -15.62 6.78 5.46
CA PHE A 471 -15.32 8.21 5.45
C PHE A 471 -15.83 8.90 6.73
N GLY A 472 -16.97 8.47 7.27
CA GLY A 472 -17.49 8.99 8.54
C GLY A 472 -16.54 8.68 9.71
N ALA A 473 -16.00 7.47 9.78
CA ALA A 473 -15.05 7.07 10.80
C ALA A 473 -13.72 7.84 10.66
N ILE A 474 -13.16 7.93 9.44
CA ILE A 474 -11.94 8.70 9.17
C ILE A 474 -12.14 10.18 9.48
N ALA A 475 -13.29 10.76 9.11
CA ALA A 475 -13.61 12.15 9.42
C ALA A 475 -13.67 12.39 10.94
N ASN A 476 -14.29 11.46 11.69
CA ASN A 476 -14.37 11.54 13.14
C ASN A 476 -13.00 11.53 13.82
N ASP A 477 -12.10 10.64 13.39
CA ASP A 477 -10.87 10.36 14.12
C ASP A 477 -9.69 11.24 13.66
N THR A 478 -9.70 11.70 12.42
CA THR A 478 -8.54 12.35 11.80
C THR A 478 -8.88 13.68 11.12
N ALA A 479 -9.78 13.66 10.14
CA ALA A 479 -9.94 14.82 9.26
C ALA A 479 -10.54 16.04 9.98
N ILE A 480 -11.62 15.87 10.75
CA ILE A 480 -12.22 16.99 11.48
C ILE A 480 -11.29 17.50 12.58
N PRO A 481 -10.71 16.64 13.45
CA PRO A 481 -9.74 17.08 14.45
C PRO A 481 -8.58 17.89 13.86
N MET A 482 -7.97 17.41 12.78
CA MET A 482 -6.87 18.08 12.10
C MET A 482 -7.22 19.51 11.64
N TYR A 483 -8.38 19.68 11.00
CA TYR A 483 -8.76 20.99 10.43
C TYR A 483 -9.41 21.93 11.44
N THR A 484 -9.95 21.43 12.54
CA THR A 484 -10.65 22.23 13.55
C THR A 484 -9.84 22.48 14.82
N GLY A 485 -8.72 21.78 14.99
CA GLY A 485 -7.90 21.85 16.20
C GLY A 485 -8.56 21.19 17.43
N VAL A 486 -9.54 20.30 17.21
CA VAL A 486 -10.14 19.48 18.27
C VAL A 486 -9.11 18.43 18.69
N GLU A 487 -8.82 18.33 19.98
CA GLU A 487 -7.96 17.28 20.49
C GLU A 487 -8.69 15.94 20.53
N GLY A 488 -8.14 14.93 19.82
CA GLY A 488 -8.71 13.59 19.72
C GLY A 488 -9.92 13.52 18.78
N ALA A 489 -10.60 12.38 18.80
CA ALA A 489 -11.79 12.14 17.97
C ALA A 489 -12.96 13.07 18.36
N VAL A 490 -13.74 13.51 17.36
CA VAL A 490 -14.95 14.34 17.59
C VAL A 490 -15.97 13.61 18.48
N SER A 491 -16.09 12.30 18.28
CA SER A 491 -16.86 11.39 19.15
C SER A 491 -15.99 10.22 19.57
N ALA A 492 -15.57 10.20 20.83
CA ALA A 492 -14.79 9.12 21.41
C ALA A 492 -15.55 7.77 21.40
N GLU A 493 -16.88 7.81 21.62
CA GLU A 493 -17.70 6.59 21.54
C GLU A 493 -17.69 5.99 20.14
N LEU A 494 -17.82 6.81 19.10
CA LEU A 494 -17.76 6.34 17.72
C LEU A 494 -16.38 5.78 17.40
N ALA A 495 -15.29 6.45 17.80
CA ALA A 495 -13.94 6.00 17.59
C ALA A 495 -13.63 4.66 18.26
N THR A 496 -14.22 4.37 19.43
CA THR A 496 -14.04 3.08 20.09
C THR A 496 -14.81 1.93 19.43
N ILE A 497 -15.92 2.21 18.74
CA ILE A 497 -16.76 1.20 18.05
C ILE A 497 -16.32 1.02 16.60
N VAL A 498 -16.07 2.14 15.89
CA VAL A 498 -15.71 2.16 14.47
C VAL A 498 -14.48 3.06 14.30
N PRO A 499 -13.28 2.57 14.60
CA PRO A 499 -12.06 3.37 14.46
C PRO A 499 -11.79 3.68 12.98
N GLY A 500 -11.35 4.89 12.68
CA GLY A 500 -11.15 5.38 11.31
C GLY A 500 -10.19 4.53 10.49
N LEU A 501 -9.08 4.12 11.08
CA LEU A 501 -8.08 3.25 10.43
C LEU A 501 -8.53 1.79 10.30
N ALA A 502 -9.54 1.38 11.05
CA ALA A 502 -9.93 -0.01 11.24
C ALA A 502 -11.45 -0.24 11.10
N SER A 503 -12.13 0.63 10.37
CA SER A 503 -13.60 0.58 10.18
C SER A 503 -14.09 -0.70 9.48
N GLY A 504 -13.18 -1.48 8.86
CA GLY A 504 -13.52 -2.73 8.17
C GLY A 504 -14.15 -3.81 9.06
N LEU A 505 -13.77 -3.90 10.35
CA LEU A 505 -14.35 -4.91 11.24
C LEU A 505 -15.86 -4.76 11.37
N VAL A 506 -16.37 -3.54 11.48
CA VAL A 506 -17.80 -3.23 11.57
C VAL A 506 -18.41 -3.00 10.19
N GLY A 507 -17.72 -2.25 9.33
CA GLY A 507 -18.23 -1.84 8.02
C GLY A 507 -18.48 -3.01 7.08
N VAL A 508 -17.54 -3.97 7.02
CA VAL A 508 -17.68 -5.10 6.09
C VAL A 508 -18.91 -5.96 6.39
N PRO A 509 -19.15 -6.44 7.62
CA PRO A 509 -20.38 -7.19 7.92
C PRO A 509 -21.67 -6.41 7.65
N VAL A 510 -21.67 -5.11 7.96
CA VAL A 510 -22.83 -4.25 7.69
C VAL A 510 -23.08 -4.14 6.18
N VAL A 511 -22.04 -3.90 5.39
CA VAL A 511 -22.15 -3.79 3.94
C VAL A 511 -22.56 -5.12 3.31
N PHE A 512 -22.02 -6.26 3.76
CA PHE A 512 -22.50 -7.59 3.34
C PHE A 512 -24.00 -7.75 3.60
N ALA A 513 -24.45 -7.42 4.82
CA ALA A 513 -25.87 -7.51 5.18
C ALA A 513 -26.73 -6.60 4.29
N VAL A 514 -26.31 -5.37 4.03
CA VAL A 514 -27.03 -4.43 3.15
C VAL A 514 -27.14 -4.98 1.72
N ILE A 515 -26.03 -5.46 1.14
CA ILE A 515 -26.04 -6.04 -0.22
C ILE A 515 -27.00 -7.23 -0.27
N ILE A 516 -26.90 -8.15 0.69
CA ILE A 516 -27.74 -9.37 0.71
C ILE A 516 -29.22 -9.00 0.87
N VAL A 517 -29.57 -8.18 1.88
CA VAL A 517 -30.96 -7.84 2.16
C VAL A 517 -31.58 -7.07 0.99
N VAL A 518 -30.88 -6.08 0.42
CA VAL A 518 -31.39 -5.32 -0.71
C VAL A 518 -31.54 -6.22 -1.94
N SER A 519 -30.58 -7.09 -2.22
CA SER A 519 -30.67 -8.02 -3.35
C SER A 519 -31.79 -9.04 -3.21
N MET A 520 -32.18 -9.44 -1.98
CA MET A 520 -33.30 -10.36 -1.74
C MET A 520 -34.67 -9.74 -1.98
N VAL A 521 -34.77 -8.41 -2.00
CA VAL A 521 -36.04 -7.69 -2.16
C VAL A 521 -36.15 -6.93 -3.48
N THR A 522 -35.11 -6.97 -4.30
CA THR A 522 -35.04 -6.39 -5.64
C THR A 522 -35.17 -7.45 -6.72
N GLU A 523 -35.35 -7.05 -7.99
CA GLU A 523 -35.45 -7.96 -9.11
C GLU A 523 -34.15 -8.74 -9.31
N ASP A 524 -34.27 -10.02 -9.66
CA ASP A 524 -33.15 -10.90 -9.95
C ASP A 524 -32.28 -10.32 -11.09
N PRO A 525 -30.92 -10.52 -11.02
CA PRO A 525 -30.05 -10.13 -12.10
C PRO A 525 -30.40 -10.85 -13.43
N PRO A 526 -30.14 -10.21 -14.58
CA PRO A 526 -30.28 -10.84 -15.87
C PRO A 526 -29.49 -12.15 -15.98
N GLU A 527 -29.98 -13.12 -16.78
CA GLU A 527 -29.37 -14.45 -16.86
C GLU A 527 -27.96 -14.43 -17.49
N ASP A 528 -27.68 -13.51 -18.41
CA ASP A 528 -26.35 -13.28 -18.95
C ASP A 528 -25.32 -12.88 -17.87
N VAL A 529 -25.73 -12.08 -16.89
CA VAL A 529 -24.91 -11.70 -15.73
C VAL A 529 -24.67 -12.90 -14.82
N LYS A 530 -25.70 -13.72 -14.55
CA LYS A 530 -25.53 -14.97 -13.77
C LYS A 530 -24.57 -15.93 -14.48
N ARG A 531 -24.69 -16.03 -15.82
CA ARG A 531 -23.77 -16.82 -16.66
C ARG A 531 -22.34 -16.32 -16.54
N LEU A 532 -22.11 -15.01 -16.57
CA LEU A 532 -20.79 -14.42 -16.38
C LEU A 532 -20.14 -14.85 -15.06
N VAL A 533 -20.89 -14.89 -13.95
CA VAL A 533 -20.40 -15.38 -12.66
C VAL A 533 -19.99 -16.85 -12.74
N ARG A 534 -20.83 -17.71 -13.35
CA ARG A 534 -20.53 -19.15 -13.53
C ARG A 534 -19.27 -19.35 -14.37
N GLN A 535 -19.09 -18.57 -15.43
CA GLN A 535 -17.89 -18.61 -16.29
C GLN A 535 -16.62 -18.23 -15.51
N CYS A 536 -16.67 -17.30 -14.55
CA CYS A 536 -15.52 -16.96 -13.70
C CYS A 536 -15.04 -18.15 -12.83
N HIS A 537 -15.88 -19.18 -12.64
CA HIS A 537 -15.55 -20.39 -11.88
C HIS A 537 -15.25 -21.61 -12.76
N SER A 538 -15.52 -21.53 -14.07
CA SER A 538 -15.24 -22.63 -14.99
C SER A 538 -13.75 -22.75 -15.28
N PRO A 539 -13.16 -23.95 -15.28
CA PRO A 539 -11.78 -24.19 -15.70
C PRO A 539 -11.59 -24.15 -17.22
N GLU A 540 -12.67 -24.11 -18.03
CA GLU A 540 -12.58 -24.08 -19.47
C GLU A 540 -12.46 -22.67 -20.05
N PRO A 541 -11.74 -22.49 -21.18
CA PRO A 541 -11.73 -21.21 -21.89
C PRO A 541 -13.15 -20.77 -22.27
N MET A 542 -13.46 -19.49 -22.10
CA MET A 542 -14.78 -18.90 -22.36
C MET A 542 -15.31 -19.20 -23.78
N GLU A 543 -14.43 -19.23 -24.79
CA GLU A 543 -14.79 -19.58 -26.19
C GLU A 543 -15.38 -20.99 -26.34
N LYS A 544 -14.91 -21.97 -25.55
CA LYS A 544 -15.44 -23.35 -25.59
C LYS A 544 -16.79 -23.49 -24.92
N LEU A 545 -17.04 -22.69 -23.88
CA LEU A 545 -18.32 -22.67 -23.18
C LEU A 545 -19.41 -22.04 -24.06
N GLN A 546 -19.10 -20.91 -24.72
CA GLN A 546 -20.02 -20.28 -25.65
C GLN A 546 -20.38 -21.20 -26.81
N SER A 547 -19.40 -21.88 -27.42
CA SER A 547 -19.66 -22.83 -28.51
C SER A 547 -20.45 -24.07 -28.08
N ALA A 548 -20.32 -24.52 -26.83
CA ALA A 548 -21.09 -25.64 -26.30
C ALA A 548 -22.54 -25.24 -25.95
N GLU A 549 -22.76 -24.00 -25.49
CA GLU A 549 -24.10 -23.47 -25.19
C GLU A 549 -24.85 -23.07 -26.45
N ASP A 550 -24.18 -22.50 -27.45
CA ASP A 550 -24.77 -22.22 -28.77
C ASP A 550 -25.18 -23.51 -29.46
N ALA A 551 -24.38 -24.58 -29.36
CA ALA A 551 -24.71 -25.90 -29.87
C ALA A 551 -25.89 -26.56 -29.12
N ALA A 552 -26.02 -26.33 -27.83
CA ALA A 552 -27.14 -26.84 -27.04
C ALA A 552 -28.45 -26.06 -27.26
N ALA A 553 -28.35 -24.77 -27.59
CA ALA A 553 -29.50 -23.94 -27.95
C ALA A 553 -30.05 -24.20 -29.37
N ASP A 554 -29.22 -24.74 -30.26
CA ASP A 554 -29.63 -25.15 -31.61
C ASP A 554 -30.30 -26.55 -31.62
N ASP A 555 -30.18 -27.35 -30.55
CA ASP A 555 -30.81 -28.68 -30.40
C ASP A 555 -32.19 -28.63 -29.71
N ASP A 556 -32.65 -27.51 -29.17
CA ASP A 556 -33.99 -27.27 -28.59
C ASP A 556 -34.87 -26.45 -29.60
#